data_d76aa44cffb00939491ab8d8e43a849e
#
_entry.id   d76aa44cffb00939491ab8d8e43a849e
#
_cell.length_a   1.000
_cell.length_b   1.000
_cell.length_c   1.000
_cell.angle_alpha   90.00
_cell.angle_beta   90.00
_cell.angle_gamma   90.00
#
_symmetry.space_group_name_H-M   'P 1'
#
loop_
_entity.id
_entity.type
_entity.pdbx_description
1 polymer ?
#
loop_
_entity_poly.entity_id
_entity_poly.type
_entity_poly.pdbx_seq_one_letter_code
_entity_poly.pdbx_strand_id
1 'polypeptide(L)'
;MQQRITINFNTDSKTTDKTTILEYCRSHGIAGIETPCGGKGTCGKCKVTVTKPYYKDVLACQTKICDGMEIIVGRKESTGTKEDSMVVLTNGENVSEKFNEHVNRNVEDTLAACDIGTTTVVCYLIDKETGQIISTRSGANPQRSFGADVLSRIDAAARADDNDKANGGLQMMQTQIVSLLNGWISEMLMECGRTKVSRFSVAGNTVMCHLLMGISPEKLGKARLCRMNILEEYLILWI
;
A
#
# COMPACT_ATOMS: atom_id res chain seq x y z
N MET A 1 5.42 -9.91 -13.41
CA MET A 1 4.35 -10.28 -14.38
C MET A 1 3.82 -9.04 -15.07
N GLN A 2 3.63 -9.08 -16.38
CA GLN A 2 2.96 -8.03 -17.14
C GLN A 2 1.46 -8.34 -17.18
N GLN A 3 0.62 -7.35 -16.90
CA GLN A 3 -0.83 -7.49 -16.95
C GLN A 3 -1.38 -6.68 -18.14
N ARG A 4 -2.17 -7.32 -18.98
CA ARG A 4 -2.91 -6.64 -20.05
C ARG A 4 -4.27 -6.22 -19.53
N ILE A 5 -4.63 -4.96 -19.73
CA ILE A 5 -5.85 -4.35 -19.21
C ILE A 5 -6.57 -3.68 -20.37
N THR A 6 -7.87 -3.94 -20.50
CA THR A 6 -8.74 -3.22 -21.42
C THR A 6 -9.50 -2.17 -20.64
N ILE A 7 -9.42 -0.92 -21.08
CA ILE A 7 -10.14 0.20 -20.48
C ILE A 7 -11.50 0.29 -21.14
N ASN A 8 -12.56 0.07 -20.36
CA ASN A 8 -13.94 0.21 -20.81
C ASN A 8 -14.59 1.35 -20.03
N PHE A 9 -15.26 2.26 -20.76
CA PHE A 9 -16.12 3.24 -20.13
C PHE A 9 -17.44 2.58 -19.75
N ASN A 10 -17.66 2.36 -18.46
CA ASN A 10 -18.97 1.95 -18.00
C ASN A 10 -19.88 3.20 -17.97
N THR A 11 -21.07 3.11 -18.53
CA THR A 11 -22.05 4.21 -18.60
C THR A 11 -22.46 4.74 -17.21
N ASP A 12 -22.26 3.94 -16.18
CA ASP A 12 -22.56 4.32 -14.77
C ASP A 12 -21.33 4.85 -14.01
N SER A 13 -20.14 4.84 -14.59
CA SER A 13 -18.93 5.36 -13.96
C SER A 13 -18.60 6.74 -14.51
N LYS A 14 -18.19 7.66 -13.64
CA LYS A 14 -17.71 9.01 -13.99
C LYS A 14 -16.37 9.00 -14.78
N THR A 15 -16.07 7.90 -15.47
CA THR A 15 -14.88 7.77 -16.30
C THR A 15 -15.08 8.64 -17.55
N THR A 16 -14.36 9.74 -17.63
CA THR A 16 -14.44 10.69 -18.73
C THR A 16 -13.20 10.62 -19.59
N ASP A 17 -13.32 11.09 -20.84
CA ASP A 17 -12.19 11.31 -21.78
C ASP A 17 -11.10 12.26 -21.25
N LYS A 18 -11.33 12.88 -20.09
CA LYS A 18 -10.37 13.74 -19.40
C LYS A 18 -9.46 12.98 -18.43
N THR A 19 -9.85 11.76 -18.02
CA THR A 19 -9.11 10.93 -17.07
C THR A 19 -7.83 10.41 -17.69
N THR A 20 -6.73 10.42 -16.95
CA THR A 20 -5.46 9.82 -17.41
C THR A 20 -5.42 8.31 -17.14
N ILE A 21 -4.54 7.59 -17.87
CA ILE A 21 -4.29 6.16 -17.61
C ILE A 21 -3.92 5.93 -16.14
N LEU A 22 -3.11 6.82 -15.56
CA LEU A 22 -2.71 6.71 -14.15
C LEU A 22 -3.89 6.83 -13.20
N GLU A 23 -4.77 7.81 -13.40
CA GLU A 23 -5.97 8.03 -12.58
C GLU A 23 -6.93 6.84 -12.70
N TYR A 24 -7.13 6.35 -13.91
CA TYR A 24 -7.94 5.15 -14.15
C TYR A 24 -7.39 3.94 -13.39
N CYS A 25 -6.10 3.66 -13.52
CA CYS A 25 -5.49 2.52 -12.83
C CYS A 25 -5.59 2.65 -11.30
N ARG A 26 -5.42 3.86 -10.77
CA ARG A 26 -5.58 4.12 -9.32
C ARG A 26 -7.01 3.87 -8.84
N SER A 27 -8.01 4.39 -9.56
CA SER A 27 -9.43 4.25 -9.17
C SER A 27 -9.93 2.80 -9.24
N HIS A 28 -9.29 1.97 -10.07
CA HIS A 28 -9.64 0.56 -10.23
C HIS A 28 -8.68 -0.38 -9.49
N GLY A 29 -7.83 0.13 -8.59
CA GLY A 29 -6.91 -0.69 -7.80
C GLY A 29 -5.84 -1.42 -8.62
N ILE A 30 -5.57 -0.98 -9.86
CA ILE A 30 -4.59 -1.59 -10.74
C ILE A 30 -3.18 -1.16 -10.32
N ALA A 31 -2.41 -2.11 -9.81
CA ALA A 31 -1.04 -1.90 -9.38
C ALA A 31 -0.03 -2.02 -10.54
N GLY A 32 1.23 -1.59 -10.33
CA GLY A 32 2.33 -1.82 -11.28
C GLY A 32 2.81 -0.57 -12.03
N ILE A 33 2.18 0.60 -11.80
CA ILE A 33 2.66 1.88 -12.36
C ILE A 33 3.41 2.64 -11.26
N GLU A 34 4.70 2.84 -11.43
CA GLU A 34 5.51 3.62 -10.51
C GLU A 34 5.44 5.11 -10.84
N THR A 35 5.10 5.95 -9.86
CA THR A 35 5.00 7.40 -10.03
C THR A 35 5.77 8.15 -8.95
N PRO A 36 7.11 8.11 -8.95
CA PRO A 36 7.92 8.80 -7.95
C PRO A 36 7.60 10.29 -7.79
N CYS A 37 7.22 10.95 -8.88
CA CYS A 37 6.83 12.37 -8.86
C CYS A 37 5.36 12.61 -8.51
N GLY A 38 4.62 11.59 -8.05
CA GLY A 38 3.18 11.72 -7.75
C GLY A 38 2.30 11.99 -8.97
N GLY A 39 2.77 11.68 -10.19
CA GLY A 39 2.00 11.92 -11.42
C GLY A 39 2.22 13.29 -12.06
N LYS A 40 3.24 14.06 -11.63
CA LYS A 40 3.55 15.40 -12.17
C LYS A 40 4.19 15.38 -13.58
N GLY A 41 4.48 14.21 -14.16
CA GLY A 41 5.07 14.06 -15.49
C GLY A 41 6.59 14.29 -15.57
N THR A 42 7.25 14.58 -14.44
CA THR A 42 8.66 15.01 -14.42
C THR A 42 9.67 13.88 -14.34
N CYS A 43 9.28 12.70 -13.81
CA CYS A 43 10.23 11.60 -13.57
C CYS A 43 10.33 10.58 -14.72
N GLY A 44 9.37 10.53 -15.64
CA GLY A 44 9.34 9.60 -16.75
C GLY A 44 9.19 8.11 -16.36
N LYS A 45 8.89 7.79 -15.08
CA LYS A 45 8.87 6.41 -14.59
C LYS A 45 7.53 5.68 -14.81
N CYS A 46 6.43 6.39 -15.00
CA CYS A 46 5.10 5.83 -15.20
C CYS A 46 4.84 5.36 -16.64
N LYS A 47 5.82 4.71 -17.27
CA LYS A 47 5.68 4.20 -18.65
C LYS A 47 4.76 2.98 -18.67
N VAL A 48 3.82 3.00 -19.61
CA VAL A 48 2.95 1.86 -19.96
C VAL A 48 2.94 1.71 -21.47
N THR A 49 2.70 0.49 -21.96
CA THR A 49 2.56 0.25 -23.40
C THR A 49 1.08 0.24 -23.74
N VAL A 50 0.63 1.17 -24.56
CA VAL A 50 -0.68 1.11 -25.21
C VAL A 50 -0.58 0.13 -26.37
N THR A 51 -1.52 -0.83 -26.47
CA THR A 51 -1.55 -1.82 -27.56
C THR A 51 -2.71 -1.57 -28.52
N LYS A 52 -3.77 -0.89 -28.06
CA LYS A 52 -4.88 -0.40 -28.88
C LYS A 52 -5.28 1.00 -28.41
N PRO A 53 -5.67 1.88 -29.33
CA PRO A 53 -5.83 1.75 -30.79
C PRO A 53 -4.51 1.78 -31.59
N TYR A 54 -3.38 2.03 -30.92
CA TYR A 54 -2.04 2.06 -31.54
C TYR A 54 -1.01 1.46 -30.57
N TYR A 55 0.09 0.95 -31.10
CA TYR A 55 1.17 0.39 -30.27
C TYR A 55 2.21 1.46 -29.96
N LYS A 56 2.28 1.91 -28.69
CA LYS A 56 3.23 2.94 -28.26
C LYS A 56 3.45 2.92 -26.74
N ASP A 57 4.68 3.16 -26.33
CA ASP A 57 5.01 3.46 -24.94
C ASP A 57 4.66 4.91 -24.61
N VAL A 58 3.91 5.11 -23.54
CA VAL A 58 3.42 6.41 -23.11
C VAL A 58 3.60 6.62 -21.61
N LEU A 59 3.55 7.87 -21.16
CA LEU A 59 3.52 8.20 -19.73
C LEU A 59 2.07 8.16 -19.24
N ALA A 60 1.77 7.23 -18.34
CA ALA A 60 0.41 7.03 -17.83
C ALA A 60 -0.20 8.28 -17.18
N CYS A 61 0.64 9.13 -16.55
CA CYS A 61 0.17 10.37 -15.91
C CYS A 61 -0.14 11.51 -16.88
N GLN A 62 0.25 11.39 -18.16
CA GLN A 62 0.05 12.43 -19.18
C GLN A 62 -0.88 11.96 -20.30
N THR A 63 -1.15 10.66 -20.38
CA THR A 63 -1.95 10.09 -21.48
C THR A 63 -3.38 9.90 -21.01
N LYS A 64 -4.31 10.53 -21.73
CA LYS A 64 -5.75 10.37 -21.50
C LYS A 64 -6.22 9.02 -22.01
N ILE A 65 -7.22 8.47 -21.32
CA ILE A 65 -7.85 7.21 -21.72
C ILE A 65 -8.88 7.44 -22.84
N CYS A 66 -9.12 6.40 -23.62
CA CYS A 66 -10.27 6.31 -24.53
C CYS A 66 -10.92 4.94 -24.38
N ASP A 67 -12.21 4.86 -24.72
CA ASP A 67 -12.94 3.61 -24.64
C ASP A 67 -12.33 2.55 -25.55
N GLY A 68 -12.26 1.30 -25.09
CA GLY A 68 -11.61 0.21 -25.80
C GLY A 68 -10.09 0.26 -25.85
N MET A 69 -9.44 1.22 -25.13
CA MET A 69 -7.98 1.29 -25.03
C MET A 69 -7.46 0.03 -24.34
N GLU A 70 -6.46 -0.62 -24.93
CA GLU A 70 -5.73 -1.69 -24.29
C GLU A 70 -4.34 -1.23 -23.88
N ILE A 71 -3.98 -1.51 -22.65
CA ILE A 71 -2.67 -1.18 -22.08
C ILE A 71 -2.02 -2.42 -21.47
N ILE A 72 -0.70 -2.46 -21.51
CA ILE A 72 0.10 -3.40 -20.74
C ILE A 72 0.72 -2.62 -19.59
N VAL A 73 0.32 -2.99 -18.37
CA VAL A 73 0.91 -2.52 -17.13
C VAL A 73 1.78 -3.65 -16.57
N GLY A 74 2.99 -3.37 -16.20
CA GLY A 74 3.80 -4.42 -15.62
C GLY A 74 5.18 -3.96 -15.24
N ARG A 75 5.70 -4.55 -14.16
CA ARG A 75 7.13 -4.53 -13.88
C ARG A 75 7.85 -5.09 -15.10
N LYS A 76 8.69 -4.29 -15.76
CA LYS A 76 9.91 -4.86 -16.32
C LYS A 76 10.61 -5.49 -15.12
N GLU A 77 10.72 -6.80 -15.10
CA GLU A 77 11.70 -7.45 -14.25
C GLU A 77 13.00 -6.75 -14.60
N SER A 78 13.43 -5.84 -13.74
CA SER A 78 14.81 -5.42 -13.77
C SER A 78 15.57 -6.73 -13.55
N THR A 79 16.31 -7.17 -14.54
CA THR A 79 17.44 -8.07 -14.39
C THR A 79 18.51 -7.37 -13.55
N GLY A 80 18.11 -6.92 -12.39
CA GLY A 80 18.93 -6.34 -11.34
C GLY A 80 19.02 -7.39 -10.26
N THR A 81 20.20 -7.94 -10.16
CA THR A 81 20.82 -8.54 -8.98
C THR A 81 19.92 -8.57 -7.75
N LYS A 82 19.89 -9.74 -7.13
CA LYS A 82 19.21 -10.11 -5.87
C LYS A 82 19.51 -9.19 -4.65
N GLU A 83 19.75 -7.92 -4.83
CA GLU A 83 20.16 -6.96 -3.81
C GLU A 83 19.07 -6.01 -3.32
N ASP A 84 17.84 -6.12 -3.83
CA ASP A 84 16.67 -5.66 -3.08
C ASP A 84 16.27 -6.72 -2.02
N SER A 85 17.28 -7.25 -1.33
CA SER A 85 17.08 -8.08 -0.16
C SER A 85 16.52 -7.18 0.94
N MET A 86 15.20 -7.13 1.01
CA MET A 86 14.51 -6.73 2.22
C MET A 86 15.12 -7.50 3.37
N VAL A 87 15.80 -6.82 4.26
CA VAL A 87 16.25 -7.42 5.52
C VAL A 87 14.98 -7.69 6.32
N VAL A 88 14.40 -8.85 6.09
CA VAL A 88 13.40 -9.41 6.99
C VAL A 88 14.19 -9.94 8.16
N LEU A 89 14.01 -9.39 9.34
CA LEU A 89 14.55 -9.93 10.57
C LEU A 89 13.90 -11.30 10.78
N THR A 90 14.57 -12.37 10.34
CA THR A 90 14.08 -13.74 10.45
C THR A 90 14.27 -14.32 11.84
N ASN A 91 15.11 -13.68 12.66
CA ASN A 91 15.38 -14.05 14.04
C ASN A 91 15.02 -12.86 14.94
N GLY A 92 13.72 -12.64 15.16
CA GLY A 92 13.30 -11.81 16.26
C GLY A 92 13.83 -12.44 17.55
N GLU A 93 14.58 -11.68 18.35
CA GLU A 93 14.86 -12.06 19.72
C GLU A 93 13.54 -12.44 20.39
N ASN A 94 13.56 -13.53 21.16
CA ASN A 94 12.39 -14.04 21.85
C ASN A 94 11.68 -12.92 22.60
N VAL A 95 10.58 -12.43 22.05
CA VAL A 95 9.70 -11.46 22.70
C VAL A 95 8.91 -12.13 23.85
N SER A 96 9.12 -13.43 24.03
CA SER A 96 8.34 -14.31 24.91
C SER A 96 8.36 -13.93 26.40
N GLU A 97 9.40 -13.28 26.90
CA GLU A 97 9.50 -13.04 28.35
C GLU A 97 8.54 -11.95 28.88
N LYS A 98 8.08 -11.04 28.03
CA LYS A 98 7.18 -9.95 28.43
C LYS A 98 5.69 -10.22 28.21
N PHE A 99 5.35 -11.28 27.48
CA PHE A 99 3.96 -11.60 27.14
C PHE A 99 3.30 -12.67 28.02
N ASN A 100 4.03 -13.25 28.94
CA ASN A 100 3.57 -14.43 29.70
C ASN A 100 2.60 -14.18 30.85
N GLU A 101 2.26 -12.94 31.19
CA GLU A 101 1.52 -12.71 32.44
C GLU A 101 -0.01 -12.74 32.33
N HIS A 102 -0.65 -12.65 31.16
CA HIS A 102 -2.12 -12.60 31.06
C HIS A 102 -2.74 -13.23 29.82
N VAL A 103 -2.33 -14.43 29.40
CA VAL A 103 -2.90 -15.05 28.20
C VAL A 103 -3.82 -16.23 28.53
N ASN A 104 -5.10 -16.05 28.26
CA ASN A 104 -6.08 -17.12 28.25
C ASN A 104 -5.71 -18.09 27.10
N ARG A 105 -5.39 -19.35 27.45
CA ARG A 105 -4.80 -20.34 26.53
C ARG A 105 -5.82 -20.90 25.55
N ASN A 106 -6.04 -20.24 24.43
CA ASN A 106 -6.69 -20.86 23.27
C ASN A 106 -5.61 -21.12 22.22
N VAL A 107 -5.31 -22.37 21.96
CA VAL A 107 -4.24 -22.87 21.06
C VAL A 107 -4.33 -22.35 19.61
N GLU A 108 -5.45 -21.77 19.21
CA GLU A 108 -5.71 -21.25 17.87
C GLU A 108 -5.44 -19.74 17.71
N ASP A 109 -5.13 -19.05 18.80
CA ASP A 109 -4.95 -17.60 18.78
C ASP A 109 -3.57 -17.20 18.25
N THR A 110 -3.56 -16.28 17.32
CA THR A 110 -2.34 -15.64 16.82
C THR A 110 -2.32 -14.14 17.08
N LEU A 111 -1.13 -13.57 17.02
CA LEU A 111 -0.90 -12.15 16.99
C LEU A 111 -0.36 -11.78 15.59
N ALA A 112 -0.63 -10.56 15.13
CA ALA A 112 0.02 -10.04 13.93
C ALA A 112 0.74 -8.74 14.25
N ALA A 113 1.92 -8.57 13.65
CA ALA A 113 2.72 -7.35 13.75
C ALA A 113 3.18 -6.92 12.36
N CYS A 114 2.93 -5.67 12.00
CA CYS A 114 3.32 -5.15 10.70
C CYS A 114 4.17 -3.88 10.84
N ASP A 115 5.20 -3.78 9.99
CA ASP A 115 5.97 -2.55 9.76
C ASP A 115 5.59 -1.98 8.40
N ILE A 116 5.02 -0.77 8.41
CA ILE A 116 4.63 -0.05 7.19
C ILE A 116 5.69 1.00 6.87
N GLY A 117 6.73 0.56 6.17
CA GLY A 117 7.73 1.46 5.63
C GLY A 117 7.23 2.23 4.41
N THR A 118 7.91 3.31 4.06
CA THR A 118 7.61 4.10 2.84
C THR A 118 7.78 3.27 1.56
N THR A 119 8.78 2.39 1.53
CA THR A 119 9.12 1.57 0.37
C THR A 119 8.58 0.15 0.48
N THR A 120 8.67 -0.42 1.67
CA THR A 120 8.45 -1.84 1.96
C THR A 120 7.48 -1.97 3.11
N VAL A 121 6.64 -2.98 3.04
CA VAL A 121 5.77 -3.42 4.14
C VAL A 121 6.19 -4.83 4.53
N VAL A 122 6.26 -5.09 5.82
CA VAL A 122 6.53 -6.43 6.37
C VAL A 122 5.43 -6.75 7.37
N CYS A 123 4.93 -7.99 7.35
CA CYS A 123 3.92 -8.46 8.28
C CYS A 123 4.33 -9.83 8.81
N TYR A 124 4.23 -9.99 10.13
CA TYR A 124 4.54 -11.21 10.86
C TYR A 124 3.27 -11.77 11.47
N LEU A 125 3.09 -13.09 11.35
CA LEU A 125 2.14 -13.85 12.13
C LEU A 125 2.89 -14.56 13.25
N ILE A 126 2.41 -14.41 14.48
CA ILE A 126 3.11 -14.81 15.69
C ILE A 126 2.18 -15.76 16.46
N ASP A 127 2.70 -16.89 16.90
CA ASP A 127 1.99 -17.77 17.80
C ASP A 127 1.89 -17.09 19.18
N LYS A 128 0.66 -16.99 19.68
CA LYS A 128 0.37 -16.24 20.91
C LYS A 128 0.93 -16.90 22.17
N GLU A 129 1.05 -18.22 22.18
CA GLU A 129 1.54 -18.97 23.34
C GLU A 129 3.06 -18.96 23.43
N THR A 130 3.71 -19.16 22.29
CA THR A 130 5.17 -19.31 22.25
C THR A 130 5.91 -18.01 21.96
N GLY A 131 5.21 -17.00 21.43
CA GLY A 131 5.82 -15.76 20.94
C GLY A 131 6.66 -15.94 19.67
N GLN A 132 6.64 -17.13 19.06
CA GLN A 132 7.42 -17.42 17.85
C GLN A 132 6.74 -16.88 16.60
N ILE A 133 7.55 -16.36 15.67
CA ILE A 133 7.07 -15.99 14.33
C ILE A 133 6.80 -17.29 13.56
N ILE A 134 5.54 -17.51 13.16
CA ILE A 134 5.11 -18.71 12.43
C ILE A 134 4.95 -18.48 10.93
N SER A 135 4.76 -17.24 10.51
CA SER A 135 4.75 -16.89 9.09
C SER A 135 5.14 -15.42 8.90
N THR A 136 5.66 -15.09 7.73
CA THR A 136 6.08 -13.73 7.37
C THR A 136 5.69 -13.44 5.93
N ARG A 137 5.21 -12.22 5.69
CA ARG A 137 5.00 -11.65 4.35
C ARG A 137 5.72 -10.33 4.25
N SER A 138 6.26 -10.07 3.09
CA SER A 138 6.90 -8.80 2.81
C SER A 138 6.74 -8.42 1.34
N GLY A 139 6.68 -7.13 1.06
CA GLY A 139 6.50 -6.65 -0.29
C GLY A 139 6.64 -5.14 -0.42
N ALA A 140 6.58 -4.67 -1.65
CA ALA A 140 6.61 -3.24 -1.91
C ALA A 140 5.33 -2.58 -1.37
N ASN A 141 5.47 -1.42 -0.72
CA ASN A 141 4.33 -0.64 -0.29
C ASN A 141 3.49 -0.20 -1.51
N PRO A 142 2.21 -0.59 -1.63
CA PRO A 142 1.38 -0.28 -2.80
C PRO A 142 1.15 1.22 -2.98
N GLN A 143 1.25 2.00 -1.90
CA GLN A 143 1.13 3.46 -1.94
C GLN A 143 2.24 4.15 -2.74
N ARG A 144 3.29 3.42 -3.17
CA ARG A 144 4.32 3.93 -4.09
C ARG A 144 3.75 4.43 -5.43
N SER A 145 2.56 3.96 -5.82
CA SER A 145 1.83 4.47 -6.99
C SER A 145 1.41 5.93 -6.84
N PHE A 146 1.35 6.47 -5.64
CA PHE A 146 1.02 7.87 -5.35
C PHE A 146 2.25 8.76 -5.14
N GLY A 147 3.38 8.15 -4.78
CA GLY A 147 4.65 8.85 -4.58
C GLY A 147 5.71 7.92 -4.02
N ALA A 148 6.97 8.11 -4.43
CA ALA A 148 8.09 7.30 -3.95
C ALA A 148 8.51 7.69 -2.53
N ASP A 149 8.29 8.93 -2.14
CA ASP A 149 8.66 9.51 -0.86
C ASP A 149 7.45 10.01 -0.06
N VAL A 150 7.71 10.36 1.19
CA VAL A 150 6.68 10.83 2.14
C VAL A 150 6.00 12.12 1.67
N LEU A 151 6.77 13.09 1.15
CA LEU A 151 6.23 14.39 0.74
C LEU A 151 5.30 14.24 -0.47
N SER A 152 5.69 13.43 -1.45
CA SER A 152 4.86 13.13 -2.62
C SER A 152 3.52 12.48 -2.23
N ARG A 153 3.50 11.65 -1.18
CA ARG A 153 2.26 11.04 -0.68
C ARG A 153 1.40 12.02 0.11
N ILE A 154 2.02 12.92 0.88
CA ILE A 154 1.29 14.01 1.54
C ILE A 154 0.59 14.88 0.48
N ASP A 155 1.30 15.27 -0.57
CA ASP A 155 0.74 16.04 -1.69
C ASP A 155 -0.41 15.27 -2.37
N ALA A 156 -0.25 13.96 -2.57
CA ALA A 156 -1.28 13.12 -3.19
C ALA A 156 -2.52 12.97 -2.29
N ALA A 157 -2.31 12.87 -0.97
CA ALA A 157 -3.41 12.79 0.01
C ALA A 157 -4.18 14.11 0.12
N ALA A 158 -3.49 15.25 -0.03
CA ALA A 158 -4.09 16.58 0.08
C ALA A 158 -4.88 16.99 -1.17
N ARG A 159 -4.65 16.34 -2.31
CA ARG A 159 -5.45 16.56 -3.53
C ARG A 159 -6.81 15.89 -3.36
N ALA A 160 -7.71 16.60 -2.72
CA ALA A 160 -9.11 16.25 -2.77
C ALA A 160 -9.59 16.46 -4.22
N ASP A 161 -10.17 15.44 -4.81
CA ASP A 161 -11.04 15.66 -5.95
C ASP A 161 -12.30 16.34 -5.38
N ASP A 162 -12.49 17.63 -5.67
CA ASP A 162 -13.59 18.43 -5.13
C ASP A 162 -14.98 17.82 -5.44
N ASN A 163 -15.03 16.85 -6.34
CA ASN A 163 -16.26 16.20 -6.80
C ASN A 163 -16.46 14.78 -6.24
N ASP A 164 -15.46 14.14 -5.65
CA ASP A 164 -15.61 12.74 -5.18
C ASP A 164 -14.72 12.43 -3.96
N LYS A 165 -15.24 12.72 -2.76
CA LYS A 165 -14.54 12.40 -1.50
C LYS A 165 -14.21 10.91 -1.34
N ALA A 166 -14.96 10.03 -2.00
CA ALA A 166 -14.77 8.58 -1.92
C ALA A 166 -13.54 8.08 -2.73
N ASN A 167 -13.10 8.85 -3.72
CA ASN A 167 -11.96 8.50 -4.59
C ASN A 167 -10.73 9.41 -4.38
N GLY A 168 -10.70 10.19 -3.30
CA GLY A 168 -9.55 11.02 -2.95
C GLY A 168 -8.29 10.19 -2.71
N GLY A 169 -7.13 10.76 -3.03
CA GLY A 169 -5.84 10.07 -2.90
C GLY A 169 -5.61 9.45 -1.51
N LEU A 170 -6.10 10.09 -0.45
CA LEU A 170 -6.04 9.58 0.92
C LEU A 170 -6.81 8.26 1.07
N GLN A 171 -8.08 8.23 0.64
CA GLN A 171 -8.94 7.05 0.73
C GLN A 171 -8.39 5.88 -0.10
N MET A 172 -7.89 6.17 -1.29
CA MET A 172 -7.30 5.15 -2.16
C MET A 172 -6.02 4.56 -1.56
N MET A 173 -5.13 5.39 -0.98
CA MET A 173 -3.93 4.92 -0.29
C MET A 173 -4.27 4.08 0.95
N GLN A 174 -5.30 4.45 1.72
CA GLN A 174 -5.81 3.66 2.84
C GLN A 174 -6.32 2.32 2.35
N THR A 175 -7.19 2.30 1.36
CA THR A 175 -7.76 1.06 0.80
C THR A 175 -6.68 0.11 0.31
N GLN A 176 -5.66 0.61 -0.38
CA GLN A 176 -4.57 -0.22 -0.89
C GLN A 176 -3.77 -0.90 0.22
N ILE A 177 -3.40 -0.16 1.27
CA ILE A 177 -2.62 -0.76 2.36
C ILE A 177 -3.46 -1.73 3.20
N VAL A 178 -4.72 -1.39 3.49
CA VAL A 178 -5.62 -2.28 4.23
C VAL A 178 -5.89 -3.56 3.46
N SER A 179 -6.15 -3.48 2.16
CA SER A 179 -6.35 -4.67 1.31
C SER A 179 -5.11 -5.55 1.25
N LEU A 180 -3.92 -4.97 1.18
CA LEU A 180 -2.66 -5.73 1.22
C LEU A 180 -2.52 -6.49 2.54
N LEU A 181 -2.69 -5.82 3.66
CA LEU A 181 -2.54 -6.41 5.00
C LEU A 181 -3.57 -7.52 5.24
N ASN A 182 -4.84 -7.27 4.89
CA ASN A 182 -5.90 -8.27 5.02
C ASN A 182 -5.64 -9.50 4.14
N GLY A 183 -5.19 -9.31 2.91
CA GLY A 183 -4.81 -10.41 2.02
C GLY A 183 -3.69 -11.26 2.63
N TRP A 184 -2.61 -10.63 3.06
CA TRP A 184 -1.47 -11.34 3.66
C TRP A 184 -1.83 -12.06 4.95
N ILE A 185 -2.60 -11.42 5.84
CA ILE A 185 -3.04 -12.06 7.10
C ILE A 185 -3.90 -13.29 6.80
N SER A 186 -4.85 -13.17 5.86
CA SER A 186 -5.71 -14.29 5.48
C SER A 186 -4.91 -15.46 4.88
N GLU A 187 -3.95 -15.18 4.00
CA GLU A 187 -3.07 -16.19 3.43
C GLU A 187 -2.22 -16.89 4.51
N MET A 188 -1.58 -16.09 5.39
CA MET A 188 -0.74 -16.62 6.47
C MET A 188 -1.53 -17.49 7.47
N LEU A 189 -2.75 -17.06 7.82
CA LEU A 189 -3.64 -17.85 8.69
C LEU A 189 -3.99 -19.19 8.06
N MET A 190 -4.38 -19.17 6.77
CA MET A 190 -4.73 -20.39 6.03
C MET A 190 -3.54 -21.35 5.93
N GLU A 191 -2.35 -20.86 5.59
CA GLU A 191 -1.13 -21.67 5.47
C GLU A 191 -0.69 -22.29 6.80
N CYS A 192 -0.89 -21.58 7.91
CA CYS A 192 -0.52 -22.06 9.24
C CYS A 192 -1.63 -22.86 9.93
N GLY A 193 -2.79 -23.08 9.27
CA GLY A 193 -3.94 -23.76 9.89
C GLY A 193 -4.52 -23.00 11.08
N ARG A 194 -4.42 -21.67 11.07
CA ARG A 194 -4.93 -20.77 12.10
C ARG A 194 -6.19 -20.08 11.62
N THR A 195 -7.06 -19.67 12.54
CA THR A 195 -8.38 -19.14 12.18
C THR A 195 -8.56 -17.65 12.46
N LYS A 196 -7.78 -17.09 13.40
CA LYS A 196 -7.95 -15.69 13.80
C LYS A 196 -6.67 -15.04 14.31
N VAL A 197 -6.64 -13.73 14.20
CA VAL A 197 -5.68 -12.85 14.86
C VAL A 197 -6.38 -12.20 16.05
N SER A 198 -5.89 -12.42 17.26
CA SER A 198 -6.48 -11.85 18.48
C SER A 198 -5.98 -10.44 18.80
N ARG A 199 -4.84 -10.04 18.26
CA ARG A 199 -4.29 -8.69 18.37
C ARG A 199 -3.44 -8.37 17.14
N PHE A 200 -3.59 -7.15 16.65
CA PHE A 200 -2.84 -6.64 15.52
C PHE A 200 -2.09 -5.36 15.94
N SER A 201 -0.79 -5.34 15.73
CA SER A 201 0.07 -4.20 16.02
C SER A 201 0.70 -3.67 14.73
N VAL A 202 0.73 -2.36 14.59
CA VAL A 202 1.33 -1.72 13.42
C VAL A 202 2.38 -0.70 13.87
N ALA A 203 3.55 -0.76 13.25
CA ALA A 203 4.58 0.25 13.31
C ALA A 203 4.72 0.95 11.95
N GLY A 204 5.13 2.19 11.94
CA GLY A 204 5.40 2.95 10.74
C GLY A 204 5.80 4.39 11.07
N ASN A 205 6.35 5.13 10.10
CA ASN A 205 6.55 6.54 10.32
C ASN A 205 5.21 7.29 10.42
N THR A 206 5.23 8.47 11.00
CA THR A 206 4.03 9.28 11.27
C THR A 206 3.09 9.40 10.06
N VAL A 207 3.62 9.62 8.85
CA VAL A 207 2.80 9.77 7.65
C VAL A 207 2.17 8.44 7.24
N MET A 208 2.91 7.33 7.31
CA MET A 208 2.37 6.00 6.99
C MET A 208 1.24 5.62 7.95
N CYS A 209 1.38 5.94 9.23
CA CYS A 209 0.32 5.74 10.21
C CYS A 209 -0.92 6.60 9.91
N HIS A 210 -0.74 7.87 9.54
CA HIS A 210 -1.86 8.73 9.12
C HIS A 210 -2.59 8.17 7.90
N LEU A 211 -1.85 7.73 6.88
CA LEU A 211 -2.44 7.14 5.68
C LEU A 211 -3.21 5.85 5.97
N LEU A 212 -2.68 5.00 6.86
CA LEU A 212 -3.38 3.79 7.31
C LEU A 212 -4.71 4.12 7.99
N MET A 213 -4.71 5.16 8.83
CA MET A 213 -5.90 5.58 9.59
C MET A 213 -6.90 6.41 8.76
N GLY A 214 -6.57 6.77 7.52
CA GLY A 214 -7.39 7.67 6.72
C GLY A 214 -7.40 9.12 7.26
N ILE A 215 -6.37 9.50 8.01
CA ILE A 215 -6.18 10.85 8.54
C ILE A 215 -5.29 11.64 7.59
N SER A 216 -5.73 12.84 7.19
CA SER A 216 -4.94 13.69 6.29
C SER A 216 -3.61 14.09 6.91
N PRO A 217 -2.47 13.76 6.28
CA PRO A 217 -1.15 14.18 6.74
C PRO A 217 -0.75 15.58 6.24
N GLU A 218 -1.66 16.36 5.65
CA GLU A 218 -1.37 17.65 5.00
C GLU A 218 -0.66 18.63 5.94
N LYS A 219 -1.08 18.68 7.21
CA LYS A 219 -0.48 19.57 8.20
C LYS A 219 0.97 19.20 8.52
N LEU A 220 1.36 17.95 8.37
CA LEU A 220 2.75 17.50 8.57
C LEU A 220 3.67 18.01 7.46
N GLY A 221 3.15 18.16 6.23
CA GLY A 221 3.90 18.70 5.09
C GLY A 221 4.06 20.22 5.10
N LYS A 222 3.16 20.94 5.79
CA LYS A 222 3.16 22.42 5.86
C LYS A 222 3.83 22.97 7.12
N ALA A 223 4.01 22.15 8.14
CA ALA A 223 4.54 22.60 9.42
C ALA A 223 6.06 22.79 9.35
N ARG A 224 6.53 24.00 9.54
CA ARG A 224 7.72 24.22 10.36
C ARG A 224 7.40 23.53 11.70
N LEU A 225 7.82 22.27 11.85
CA LEU A 225 7.92 21.50 13.11
C LEU A 225 7.17 22.09 14.33
N CYS A 226 5.86 22.26 14.26
CA CYS A 226 5.08 22.30 15.47
C CYS A 226 5.06 20.88 16.02
N ARG A 227 5.75 20.69 17.15
CA ARG A 227 5.62 19.49 17.97
C ARG A 227 4.13 19.25 18.25
N MET A 228 3.51 18.44 17.44
CA MET A 228 2.26 17.83 17.84
C MET A 228 2.64 16.56 18.60
N ASN A 229 2.46 16.60 19.92
CA ASN A 229 2.48 15.44 20.81
C ASN A 229 1.30 14.51 20.48
N ILE A 230 1.32 13.84 19.31
CA ILE A 230 0.21 12.96 18.90
C ILE A 230 0.60 11.49 19.01
N LEU A 231 1.83 11.15 19.35
CA LEU A 231 2.29 9.77 19.29
C LEU A 231 3.04 9.31 20.54
N GLU A 232 2.47 9.50 21.72
CA GLU A 232 2.83 8.69 22.89
C GLU A 232 1.89 7.49 23.10
N GLU A 233 0.81 7.35 22.33
CA GLU A 233 -0.03 6.16 22.36
C GLU A 233 0.28 5.29 21.15
N TYR A 234 0.86 4.13 21.41
CA TYR A 234 1.01 3.05 20.42
C TYR A 234 -0.35 2.74 19.82
N LEU A 235 -0.49 2.96 18.52
CA LEU A 235 -1.74 2.69 17.84
C LEU A 235 -1.95 1.18 17.77
N ILE A 236 -2.69 0.66 18.74
CA ILE A 236 -3.19 -0.72 18.70
C ILE A 236 -4.54 -0.65 18.01
N LEU A 237 -4.59 -1.00 16.73
CA LEU A 237 -5.84 -1.19 16.00
C LEU A 237 -6.44 -2.54 16.42
N TRP A 238 -7.63 -2.50 16.99
CA TRP A 238 -8.47 -3.68 17.19
C TRP A 238 -9.30 -3.88 15.93
N ILE A 239 -9.13 -4.99 15.24
CA ILE A 239 -10.01 -5.46 14.15
C ILE A 239 -10.74 -6.70 14.65
#